data_c80b6bbabba32de8690a82f9a9a743fa
#
_entry.id   c80b6bbabba32de8690a82f9a9a743fa
#
_cell.length_a   1.000
_cell.length_b   1.000
_cell.length_c   1.000
_cell.angle_alpha   90.00
_cell.angle_beta   90.00
_cell.angle_gamma   90.00
#
_symmetry.space_group_name_H-M   'P 1'
#
loop_
_entity.id
_entity.type
_entity.pdbx_description
1 polymer ?
#
loop_
_entity_poly.entity_id
_entity_poly.type
_entity_poly.pdbx_seq_one_letter_code
_entity_poly.pdbx_strand_id
1 'polypeptide(L)'
;MKEKNTSYHYPKHPEEIKFPIYPGQLSGISRLHAAKSLFTATKSRLAEKLEKRYEKGVVLTSSGSAALVLALTYSGAGPGKEVILSSFNCPNVIDAVLQCGATPVFAQLEFDLSLSVSDARKKATRHTCAIILTHVYGRSENPEIIDWARANGIYIIDDAAQAMFTKQAGVYAGGLGDFGILSFGPSKPLASIGGGALIATKDFLCQQDRPPMEQRRQVIADYKHYMKNQRMQALMKRKHPQPIPYVMKKTGLVPSMKVSKLEVLPQSPSVVSVLRMHPSREAIIEYQLSKIDQLIKASAKNIETARERFEQEETTYGVQMIQPKEGECLNYLTIVFPQEEERYACSVYLAEKGIQTCWNYLPLDLIPIYQTYATQADENPLWKRVLSLPFKPPLTEEQTRQIAETVLKYAEHQNKN
;
A
#
# COMPACT_ATOMS: atom_id res chain seq x y z
N MET A 1 -5.07 12.00 -34.51
CA MET A 1 -5.93 12.15 -33.34
C MET A 1 -5.02 12.05 -32.13
N LYS A 2 -4.83 13.12 -31.35
CA LYS A 2 -4.07 13.06 -30.09
C LYS A 2 -4.96 12.34 -29.09
N GLU A 3 -4.62 11.10 -28.75
CA GLU A 3 -5.25 10.41 -27.64
C GLU A 3 -5.12 11.28 -26.39
N LYS A 4 -6.24 11.74 -25.90
CA LYS A 4 -6.35 12.33 -24.57
C LYS A 4 -6.23 11.20 -23.56
N ASN A 5 -5.02 10.77 -23.29
CA ASN A 5 -4.72 9.79 -22.25
C ASN A 5 -4.77 10.49 -20.88
N THR A 6 -5.99 10.91 -20.47
CA THR A 6 -6.23 11.65 -19.22
C THR A 6 -6.34 10.74 -18.01
N SER A 7 -6.50 9.44 -18.22
CA SER A 7 -6.77 8.45 -17.16
C SER A 7 -5.60 8.17 -16.23
N TYR A 8 -4.38 8.53 -16.60
CA TYR A 8 -3.17 8.27 -15.82
C TYR A 8 -2.61 9.48 -15.09
N HIS A 9 -3.31 10.61 -15.14
CA HIS A 9 -2.86 11.83 -14.47
C HIS A 9 -3.61 12.05 -13.16
N TYR A 10 -2.86 12.08 -12.06
CA TYR A 10 -3.40 12.58 -10.81
C TYR A 10 -3.70 14.09 -10.97
N PRO A 11 -4.79 14.60 -10.38
CA PRO A 11 -5.06 16.02 -10.36
C PRO A 11 -3.88 16.73 -9.69
N LYS A 12 -3.63 17.99 -10.09
CA LYS A 12 -2.63 18.81 -9.39
C LYS A 12 -2.93 18.77 -7.91
N HIS A 13 -1.91 18.53 -7.09
CA HIS A 13 -2.08 18.65 -5.65
C HIS A 13 -2.63 20.05 -5.34
N PRO A 14 -3.58 20.16 -4.42
CA PRO A 14 -4.11 21.44 -4.02
C PRO A 14 -2.96 22.31 -3.52
N GLU A 15 -3.04 23.63 -3.78
CA GLU A 15 -2.07 24.59 -3.25
C GLU A 15 -2.02 24.53 -1.72
N GLU A 16 -3.15 24.21 -1.10
CA GLU A 16 -3.30 23.93 0.33
C GLU A 16 -3.91 22.55 0.53
N ILE A 17 -3.14 21.63 1.11
CA ILE A 17 -3.66 20.32 1.52
C ILE A 17 -4.24 20.43 2.93
N LYS A 18 -5.58 20.41 3.03
CA LYS A 18 -6.29 20.37 4.31
C LYS A 18 -6.38 18.94 4.86
N PHE A 19 -6.68 17.99 3.98
CA PHE A 19 -6.89 16.59 4.31
C PHE A 19 -5.95 15.70 3.49
N PRO A 20 -4.76 15.38 4.02
CA PRO A 20 -3.78 14.55 3.32
C PRO A 20 -4.17 13.08 3.33
N ILE A 21 -3.96 12.39 2.19
CA ILE A 21 -4.17 10.93 2.09
C ILE A 21 -3.16 10.13 2.94
N TYR A 22 -1.95 10.66 3.10
CA TYR A 22 -0.91 10.10 3.95
C TYR A 22 -0.55 11.08 5.07
N PRO A 23 -1.31 11.12 6.17
CA PRO A 23 -0.94 11.93 7.31
C PRO A 23 0.36 11.38 7.91
N GLY A 24 1.33 12.26 8.13
CA GLY A 24 2.62 11.87 8.72
C GLY A 24 2.42 11.24 10.11
N GLN A 25 2.75 9.97 10.25
CA GLN A 25 2.49 9.20 11.48
C GLN A 25 3.57 9.36 12.57
N LEU A 26 4.74 9.94 12.26
CA LEU A 26 5.75 10.22 13.29
C LEU A 26 5.43 11.52 14.01
N SER A 27 4.93 11.43 15.25
CA SER A 27 4.78 12.57 16.17
C SER A 27 6.15 13.16 16.54
N GLY A 28 6.16 14.36 17.19
CA GLY A 28 7.41 14.96 17.68
C GLY A 28 8.20 14.03 18.63
N ILE A 29 7.52 13.31 19.50
CA ILE A 29 8.13 12.33 20.42
C ILE A 29 8.71 11.14 19.63
N SER A 30 8.00 10.63 18.61
CA SER A 30 8.50 9.56 17.74
C SER A 30 9.73 9.99 16.95
N ARG A 31 9.83 11.26 16.56
CA ARG A 31 11.01 11.82 15.87
C ARG A 31 12.23 11.85 16.79
N LEU A 32 12.07 12.24 18.05
CA LEU A 32 13.14 12.21 19.05
C LEU A 32 13.59 10.78 19.33
N HIS A 33 12.65 9.84 19.48
CA HIS A 33 12.96 8.43 19.67
C HIS A 33 13.70 7.88 18.45
N ALA A 34 13.25 8.17 17.23
CA ALA A 34 13.92 7.77 16.01
C ALA A 34 15.35 8.32 15.95
N ALA A 35 15.54 9.61 16.22
CA ALA A 35 16.86 10.22 16.27
C ALA A 35 17.77 9.53 17.29
N LYS A 36 17.28 9.29 18.51
CA LYS A 36 18.03 8.56 19.55
C LYS A 36 18.43 7.16 19.08
N SER A 37 17.49 6.39 18.52
CA SER A 37 17.73 5.02 18.04
C SER A 37 18.77 4.94 16.91
N LEU A 38 18.96 6.01 16.14
CA LEU A 38 20.01 6.09 15.14
C LEU A 38 21.43 6.17 15.73
N PHE A 39 21.60 6.67 16.95
CA PHE A 39 22.90 6.93 17.58
C PHE A 39 23.21 6.02 18.75
N THR A 40 22.22 5.33 19.32
CA THR A 40 22.42 4.40 20.44
C THR A 40 22.27 2.95 19.94
N ALA A 41 23.06 2.04 20.55
CA ALA A 41 22.86 0.60 20.38
C ALA A 41 21.58 0.21 21.16
N THR A 42 20.47 0.07 20.45
CA THR A 42 19.18 -0.27 21.05
C THR A 42 18.88 -1.74 20.82
N LYS A 43 18.63 -2.52 21.88
CA LYS A 43 18.02 -3.84 21.72
C LYS A 43 16.56 -3.64 21.36
N SER A 44 16.14 -4.21 20.23
CA SER A 44 14.75 -4.24 19.81
C SER A 44 14.14 -5.62 20.09
N ARG A 45 12.87 -5.62 20.45
CA ARG A 45 12.04 -6.83 20.59
C ARG A 45 10.99 -6.91 19.48
N LEU A 46 11.21 -6.22 18.37
CA LEU A 46 10.23 -6.18 17.27
C LEU A 46 9.95 -7.58 16.72
N ALA A 47 10.98 -8.38 16.47
CA ALA A 47 10.82 -9.76 15.98
C ALA A 47 9.98 -10.59 16.95
N GLU A 48 10.31 -10.58 18.25
CA GLU A 48 9.56 -11.33 19.28
C GLU A 48 8.08 -10.90 19.36
N LYS A 49 7.80 -9.60 19.22
CA LYS A 49 6.43 -9.08 19.23
C LYS A 49 5.63 -9.53 17.99
N LEU A 50 6.28 -9.58 16.84
CA LEU A 50 5.67 -10.08 15.62
C LEU A 50 5.51 -11.60 15.67
N GLU A 51 6.50 -12.35 16.13
CA GLU A 51 6.40 -13.80 16.34
C GLU A 51 5.24 -14.17 17.26
N LYS A 52 5.06 -13.42 18.36
CA LYS A 52 3.91 -13.60 19.25
C LYS A 52 2.57 -13.30 18.55
N ARG A 53 2.54 -12.30 17.68
CA ARG A 53 1.31 -11.88 16.96
C ARG A 53 0.88 -12.89 15.92
N TYR A 54 1.84 -13.43 15.18
CA TYR A 54 1.60 -14.33 14.05
C TYR A 54 1.70 -15.82 14.43
N GLU A 55 2.19 -16.11 15.63
CA GLU A 55 2.48 -17.48 16.13
C GLU A 55 3.43 -18.25 15.19
N LYS A 56 4.24 -17.55 14.42
CA LYS A 56 5.19 -18.02 13.43
C LYS A 56 6.57 -17.40 13.67
N GLY A 57 7.58 -17.88 12.98
CA GLY A 57 8.91 -17.25 12.93
C GLY A 57 8.92 -16.00 12.08
N VAL A 58 9.83 -15.06 12.38
CA VAL A 58 9.96 -13.78 11.71
C VAL A 58 11.41 -13.46 11.36
N VAL A 59 11.65 -13.09 10.09
CA VAL A 59 12.92 -12.51 9.64
C VAL A 59 12.68 -11.05 9.26
N LEU A 60 13.28 -10.13 10.02
CA LEU A 60 13.20 -8.69 9.74
C LEU A 60 14.12 -8.33 8.56
N THR A 61 13.58 -7.67 7.56
CA THR A 61 14.26 -7.29 6.31
C THR A 61 14.32 -5.78 6.13
N SER A 62 15.25 -5.30 5.30
CA SER A 62 15.41 -3.87 5.00
C SER A 62 14.21 -3.25 4.29
N SER A 63 13.35 -4.06 3.65
CA SER A 63 12.12 -3.65 2.97
C SER A 63 11.14 -4.80 2.81
N GLY A 64 9.85 -4.49 2.58
CA GLY A 64 8.85 -5.51 2.21
C GLY A 64 9.20 -6.22 0.91
N SER A 65 9.80 -5.52 -0.06
CA SER A 65 10.27 -6.15 -1.31
C SER A 65 11.40 -7.14 -1.08
N ALA A 66 12.31 -6.89 -0.14
CA ALA A 66 13.34 -7.87 0.25
C ALA A 66 12.73 -9.12 0.89
N ALA A 67 11.69 -8.96 1.72
CA ALA A 67 10.94 -10.08 2.27
C ALA A 67 10.24 -10.88 1.16
N LEU A 68 9.68 -10.21 0.16
CA LEU A 68 8.99 -10.85 -0.97
C LEU A 68 9.97 -11.64 -1.84
N VAL A 69 11.17 -11.11 -2.14
CA VAL A 69 12.21 -11.84 -2.89
C VAL A 69 12.61 -13.11 -2.13
N LEU A 70 12.76 -13.04 -0.80
CA LEU A 70 13.03 -14.24 0.02
C LEU A 70 11.89 -15.26 -0.09
N ALA A 71 10.65 -14.83 0.06
CA ALA A 71 9.47 -15.72 -0.04
C ALA A 71 9.40 -16.39 -1.40
N LEU A 72 9.63 -15.66 -2.49
CA LEU A 72 9.67 -16.18 -3.85
C LEU A 72 10.80 -17.19 -4.04
N THR A 73 12.00 -16.87 -3.55
CA THR A 73 13.14 -17.81 -3.59
C THR A 73 12.81 -19.09 -2.84
N TYR A 74 12.20 -18.99 -1.66
CA TYR A 74 11.85 -20.15 -0.83
C TYR A 74 10.67 -20.95 -1.39
N SER A 75 9.80 -20.35 -2.20
CA SER A 75 8.75 -21.05 -2.93
C SER A 75 9.23 -21.70 -4.23
N GLY A 76 10.53 -21.64 -4.51
CA GLY A 76 11.11 -22.21 -5.72
C GLY A 76 10.86 -21.40 -7.00
N ALA A 77 10.50 -20.12 -6.88
CA ALA A 77 10.36 -19.23 -8.02
C ALA A 77 11.73 -19.05 -8.73
N GLY A 78 11.75 -19.25 -10.03
CA GLY A 78 12.98 -19.21 -10.84
C GLY A 78 12.70 -19.42 -12.34
N PRO A 79 13.74 -19.58 -13.15
CA PRO A 79 13.58 -19.82 -14.58
C PRO A 79 12.66 -21.02 -14.89
N GLY A 80 11.69 -20.82 -15.78
CA GLY A 80 10.71 -21.84 -16.15
C GLY A 80 9.59 -22.07 -15.14
N LYS A 81 9.54 -21.28 -14.06
CA LYS A 81 8.44 -21.27 -13.10
C LYS A 81 7.55 -20.06 -13.28
N GLU A 82 6.29 -20.22 -12.88
CA GLU A 82 5.25 -19.19 -12.97
C GLU A 82 4.78 -18.80 -11.57
N VAL A 83 4.46 -17.51 -11.42
CA VAL A 83 3.90 -16.94 -10.19
C VAL A 83 2.62 -16.18 -10.53
N ILE A 84 1.49 -16.59 -9.97
CA ILE A 84 0.20 -15.92 -10.13
C ILE A 84 0.13 -14.71 -9.20
N LEU A 85 -0.34 -13.57 -9.74
CA LEU A 85 -0.56 -12.32 -8.98
C LEU A 85 -1.59 -11.46 -9.70
N SER A 86 -2.16 -10.44 -9.00
CA SER A 86 -2.99 -9.43 -9.67
C SER A 86 -2.14 -8.42 -10.43
N SER A 87 -2.60 -7.97 -11.60
CA SER A 87 -2.00 -6.83 -12.31
C SER A 87 -2.24 -5.50 -11.57
N PHE A 88 -3.34 -5.39 -10.81
CA PHE A 88 -3.62 -4.23 -9.95
C PHE A 88 -2.78 -4.25 -8.68
N ASN A 89 -1.48 -3.99 -8.83
CA ASN A 89 -0.51 -4.15 -7.78
C ASN A 89 0.63 -3.12 -7.85
N CYS A 90 1.43 -3.08 -6.78
CA CYS A 90 2.65 -2.27 -6.74
C CYS A 90 3.70 -2.84 -7.72
N PRO A 91 4.39 -2.01 -8.52
CA PRO A 91 5.48 -2.46 -9.39
C PRO A 91 6.55 -3.30 -8.69
N ASN A 92 6.84 -3.03 -7.42
CA ASN A 92 7.81 -3.82 -6.65
C ASN A 92 7.44 -5.31 -6.53
N VAL A 93 6.15 -5.67 -6.72
CA VAL A 93 5.72 -7.06 -6.63
C VAL A 93 6.12 -7.83 -7.87
N ILE A 94 5.84 -7.30 -9.06
CA ILE A 94 6.30 -7.94 -10.31
C ILE A 94 7.83 -7.89 -10.42
N ASP A 95 8.47 -6.79 -9.98
CA ASP A 95 9.93 -6.69 -9.98
C ASP A 95 10.59 -7.78 -9.17
N ALA A 96 10.00 -8.15 -8.02
CA ALA A 96 10.50 -9.26 -7.20
C ALA A 96 10.37 -10.62 -7.92
N VAL A 97 9.25 -10.85 -8.63
CA VAL A 97 9.05 -12.06 -9.44
C VAL A 97 10.10 -12.15 -10.55
N LEU A 98 10.30 -11.04 -11.28
CA LEU A 98 11.27 -10.97 -12.37
C LEU A 98 12.71 -11.09 -11.87
N GLN A 99 13.02 -10.53 -10.70
CA GLN A 99 14.32 -10.67 -10.06
C GLN A 99 14.67 -12.13 -9.73
N CYS A 100 13.68 -12.94 -9.38
CA CYS A 100 13.86 -14.37 -9.17
C CYS A 100 13.97 -15.17 -10.50
N GLY A 101 13.73 -14.53 -11.64
CA GLY A 101 13.72 -15.18 -12.96
C GLY A 101 12.45 -15.96 -13.28
N ALA A 102 11.40 -15.82 -12.48
CA ALA A 102 10.10 -16.44 -12.73
C ALA A 102 9.23 -15.58 -13.67
N THR A 103 8.26 -16.23 -14.30
CA THR A 103 7.28 -15.59 -15.18
C THR A 103 6.05 -15.15 -14.38
N PRO A 104 5.69 -13.85 -14.33
CA PRO A 104 4.46 -13.41 -13.72
C PRO A 104 3.25 -13.80 -14.58
N VAL A 105 2.17 -14.27 -13.94
CA VAL A 105 0.90 -14.62 -14.57
C VAL A 105 -0.19 -13.79 -13.90
N PHE A 106 -0.78 -12.84 -14.64
CA PHE A 106 -1.77 -11.94 -14.09
C PHE A 106 -3.16 -12.59 -14.01
N ALA A 107 -3.76 -12.59 -12.83
CA ALA A 107 -5.15 -12.93 -12.60
C ALA A 107 -5.96 -11.68 -12.23
N GLN A 108 -7.26 -11.71 -12.56
CA GLN A 108 -8.19 -10.61 -12.34
C GLN A 108 -8.56 -10.47 -10.86
N LEU A 109 -9.11 -9.30 -10.49
CA LEU A 109 -9.70 -9.05 -9.19
C LEU A 109 -11.23 -9.11 -9.27
N GLU A 110 -11.83 -9.53 -8.16
CA GLU A 110 -13.25 -9.36 -7.91
C GLU A 110 -13.57 -7.91 -7.50
N PHE A 111 -14.86 -7.57 -7.42
CA PHE A 111 -15.30 -6.21 -7.06
C PHE A 111 -14.79 -5.76 -5.67
N ASP A 112 -14.61 -6.69 -4.74
CA ASP A 112 -14.10 -6.44 -3.39
C ASP A 112 -12.57 -6.34 -3.32
N LEU A 113 -11.88 -6.36 -4.47
CA LEU A 113 -10.43 -6.32 -4.65
C LEU A 113 -9.69 -7.59 -4.22
N SER A 114 -10.39 -8.68 -3.93
CA SER A 114 -9.77 -9.99 -3.76
C SER A 114 -9.38 -10.60 -5.11
N LEU A 115 -8.40 -11.51 -5.13
CA LEU A 115 -7.99 -12.19 -6.35
C LEU A 115 -9.08 -13.19 -6.81
N SER A 116 -9.43 -13.15 -8.10
CA SER A 116 -10.45 -14.04 -8.66
C SER A 116 -9.99 -15.49 -8.65
N VAL A 117 -10.70 -16.33 -7.87
CA VAL A 117 -10.44 -17.77 -7.78
C VAL A 117 -10.62 -18.44 -9.13
N SER A 118 -11.69 -18.08 -9.85
CA SER A 118 -12.02 -18.67 -11.14
C SER A 118 -10.96 -18.37 -12.20
N ASP A 119 -10.45 -17.13 -12.21
CA ASP A 119 -9.43 -16.72 -13.19
C ASP A 119 -8.04 -17.27 -12.82
N ALA A 120 -7.69 -17.30 -11.53
CA ALA A 120 -6.46 -17.94 -11.06
C ALA A 120 -6.41 -19.42 -11.43
N ARG A 121 -7.54 -20.16 -11.25
CA ARG A 121 -7.66 -21.58 -11.65
C ARG A 121 -7.45 -21.80 -13.14
N LYS A 122 -8.01 -20.92 -13.99
CA LYS A 122 -7.85 -21.02 -15.47
C LYS A 122 -6.41 -20.78 -15.92
N LYS A 123 -5.67 -19.95 -15.19
CA LYS A 123 -4.31 -19.52 -15.56
C LYS A 123 -3.22 -20.37 -14.94
N ALA A 124 -3.53 -21.15 -13.92
CA ALA A 124 -2.58 -22.06 -13.30
C ALA A 124 -2.17 -23.18 -14.26
N THR A 125 -0.87 -23.46 -14.31
CA THR A 125 -0.27 -24.53 -15.10
C THR A 125 0.58 -25.43 -14.21
N ARG A 126 1.14 -26.52 -14.77
CA ARG A 126 2.13 -27.35 -14.07
C ARG A 126 3.42 -26.61 -13.68
N HIS A 127 3.63 -25.42 -14.22
CA HIS A 127 4.80 -24.57 -13.94
C HIS A 127 4.53 -23.56 -12.82
N THR A 128 3.26 -23.40 -12.42
CA THR A 128 2.89 -22.49 -11.34
C THR A 128 3.42 -23.01 -10.02
N CYS A 129 4.39 -22.29 -9.44
CA CYS A 129 4.99 -22.66 -8.15
C CYS A 129 4.44 -21.86 -6.98
N ALA A 130 3.97 -20.64 -7.21
CA ALA A 130 3.45 -19.77 -6.16
C ALA A 130 2.31 -18.88 -6.64
N ILE A 131 1.51 -18.43 -5.68
CA ILE A 131 0.50 -17.38 -5.85
C ILE A 131 0.76 -16.28 -4.82
N ILE A 132 0.76 -15.02 -5.25
CA ILE A 132 0.86 -13.85 -4.36
C ILE A 132 -0.54 -13.30 -4.11
N LEU A 133 -1.02 -13.46 -2.89
CA LEU A 133 -2.28 -12.90 -2.42
C LEU A 133 -2.00 -11.54 -1.80
N THR A 134 -2.25 -10.48 -2.56
CA THR A 134 -2.00 -9.12 -2.10
C THR A 134 -3.28 -8.55 -1.49
N HIS A 135 -3.28 -8.33 -0.19
CA HIS A 135 -4.37 -7.70 0.54
C HIS A 135 -4.48 -6.23 0.19
N VAL A 136 -4.98 -5.95 -1.04
CA VAL A 136 -5.07 -4.60 -1.58
C VAL A 136 -5.88 -3.69 -0.65
N TYR A 137 -5.33 -2.53 -0.30
CA TYR A 137 -5.96 -1.51 0.55
C TYR A 137 -6.31 -1.96 1.98
N GLY A 138 -5.79 -3.08 2.44
CA GLY A 138 -6.12 -3.65 3.75
C GLY A 138 -7.30 -4.62 3.72
N ARG A 139 -7.74 -5.04 2.52
CA ARG A 139 -8.84 -5.98 2.31
C ARG A 139 -8.40 -7.41 2.56
N SER A 140 -9.34 -8.27 2.92
CA SER A 140 -9.11 -9.71 3.06
C SER A 140 -9.25 -10.42 1.72
N GLU A 141 -8.51 -11.52 1.53
CA GLU A 141 -8.62 -12.37 0.36
C GLU A 141 -9.77 -13.38 0.47
N ASN A 142 -10.16 -13.98 -0.65
CA ASN A 142 -11.15 -15.06 -0.64
C ASN A 142 -10.53 -16.33 -0.04
N PRO A 143 -11.10 -16.92 1.04
CA PRO A 143 -10.57 -18.16 1.63
C PRO A 143 -10.45 -19.33 0.64
N GLU A 144 -11.37 -19.42 -0.33
CA GLU A 144 -11.39 -20.47 -1.33
C GLU A 144 -10.10 -20.55 -2.17
N ILE A 145 -9.44 -19.39 -2.41
CA ILE A 145 -8.18 -19.37 -3.17
C ILE A 145 -7.04 -19.99 -2.37
N ILE A 146 -7.06 -19.84 -1.05
CA ILE A 146 -6.08 -20.44 -0.14
C ILE A 146 -6.21 -21.97 -0.15
N ASP A 147 -7.44 -22.45 -0.01
CA ASP A 147 -7.72 -23.90 -0.01
C ASP A 147 -7.38 -24.53 -1.35
N TRP A 148 -7.74 -23.86 -2.44
CA TRP A 148 -7.41 -24.32 -3.78
C TRP A 148 -5.89 -24.38 -4.04
N ALA A 149 -5.14 -23.34 -3.68
CA ALA A 149 -3.69 -23.30 -3.89
C ALA A 149 -3.00 -24.43 -3.11
N ARG A 150 -3.39 -24.66 -1.84
CA ARG A 150 -2.88 -25.77 -1.01
C ARG A 150 -3.16 -27.12 -1.63
N ALA A 151 -4.41 -27.35 -2.10
CA ALA A 151 -4.81 -28.61 -2.74
C ALA A 151 -4.02 -28.92 -4.02
N ASN A 152 -3.45 -27.90 -4.68
CA ASN A 152 -2.66 -28.03 -5.90
C ASN A 152 -1.15 -27.92 -5.68
N GLY A 153 -0.66 -27.87 -4.44
CA GLY A 153 0.76 -27.78 -4.11
C GLY A 153 1.39 -26.45 -4.54
N ILE A 154 0.60 -25.37 -4.67
CA ILE A 154 1.05 -24.04 -5.02
C ILE A 154 1.35 -23.28 -3.72
N TYR A 155 2.57 -22.77 -3.56
CA TYR A 155 2.94 -21.97 -2.40
C TYR A 155 2.15 -20.67 -2.35
N ILE A 156 1.69 -20.32 -1.15
CA ILE A 156 0.93 -19.09 -0.89
C ILE A 156 1.84 -18.04 -0.26
N ILE A 157 2.08 -16.96 -1.00
CA ILE A 157 2.74 -15.76 -0.48
C ILE A 157 1.65 -14.76 -0.10
N ASP A 158 1.45 -14.59 1.20
CA ASP A 158 0.42 -13.78 1.84
C ASP A 158 0.95 -12.35 2.04
N ASP A 159 0.77 -11.48 1.03
CA ASP A 159 1.30 -10.11 1.03
C ASP A 159 0.39 -9.17 1.82
N ALA A 160 0.67 -9.06 3.12
CA ALA A 160 0.02 -8.13 4.05
C ALA A 160 0.72 -6.78 4.15
N ALA A 161 1.50 -6.35 3.14
CA ALA A 161 2.16 -5.04 3.14
C ALA A 161 1.20 -3.86 3.32
N GLN A 162 -0.09 -4.04 3.05
CA GLN A 162 -1.13 -3.05 3.27
C GLN A 162 -2.17 -3.48 4.33
N ALA A 163 -2.04 -4.67 4.93
CA ALA A 163 -3.08 -5.31 5.72
C ALA A 163 -2.60 -5.96 7.02
N MET A 164 -1.42 -5.60 7.55
CA MET A 164 -0.83 -6.28 8.71
C MET A 164 -1.69 -6.29 9.99
N PHE A 165 -2.80 -5.55 10.02
CA PHE A 165 -3.76 -5.51 11.13
C PHE A 165 -5.12 -6.09 10.76
N THR A 166 -5.34 -6.44 9.49
CA THR A 166 -6.52 -7.17 9.03
C THR A 166 -6.48 -8.60 9.56
N LYS A 167 -7.64 -9.08 10.00
CA LYS A 167 -7.84 -10.48 10.39
C LYS A 167 -8.86 -11.14 9.49
N GLN A 168 -8.60 -12.40 9.18
CA GLN A 168 -9.53 -13.27 8.49
C GLN A 168 -9.66 -14.57 9.29
N ALA A 169 -10.87 -14.90 9.73
CA ALA A 169 -11.11 -16.03 10.63
C ALA A 169 -10.19 -16.07 11.86
N GLY A 170 -9.91 -14.90 12.45
CA GLY A 170 -9.06 -14.76 13.63
C GLY A 170 -7.55 -14.70 13.35
N VAL A 171 -7.09 -15.05 12.15
CA VAL A 171 -5.68 -15.02 11.75
C VAL A 171 -5.34 -13.68 11.11
N TYR A 172 -4.22 -13.08 11.50
CA TYR A 172 -3.74 -11.86 10.84
C TYR A 172 -3.27 -12.14 9.41
N ALA A 173 -3.61 -11.23 8.47
CA ALA A 173 -3.03 -11.22 7.14
C ALA A 173 -1.50 -11.15 7.23
N GLY A 174 -0.81 -11.93 6.41
CA GLY A 174 0.61 -12.28 6.55
C GLY A 174 0.84 -13.57 7.34
N GLY A 175 -0.20 -14.16 7.95
CA GLY A 175 -0.16 -15.43 8.64
C GLY A 175 -0.95 -16.55 7.96
N LEU A 176 -1.72 -16.23 6.91
CA LEU A 176 -2.62 -17.15 6.22
C LEU A 176 -1.90 -18.10 5.25
N GLY A 177 -0.79 -17.63 4.66
CA GLY A 177 0.00 -18.39 3.68
C GLY A 177 1.17 -19.17 4.26
N ASP A 178 1.95 -19.76 3.36
CA ASP A 178 3.23 -20.41 3.67
C ASP A 178 4.28 -19.35 4.06
N PHE A 179 4.29 -18.24 3.32
CA PHE A 179 5.14 -17.09 3.53
C PHE A 179 4.30 -15.83 3.66
N GLY A 180 4.48 -15.07 4.73
CA GLY A 180 3.83 -13.78 4.93
C GLY A 180 4.78 -12.61 4.72
N ILE A 181 4.28 -11.51 4.14
CA ILE A 181 5.06 -10.31 3.87
C ILE A 181 4.48 -9.13 4.64
N LEU A 182 5.33 -8.46 5.42
CA LEU A 182 5.01 -7.16 6.02
C LEU A 182 5.90 -6.06 5.45
N SER A 183 5.35 -4.86 5.39
CA SER A 183 6.07 -3.65 4.99
C SER A 183 5.84 -2.51 5.97
N PHE A 184 6.91 -1.78 6.28
CA PHE A 184 6.90 -0.63 7.20
C PHE A 184 7.26 0.67 6.48
N GLY A 185 6.95 0.76 5.18
CA GLY A 185 7.11 1.97 4.39
C GLY A 185 6.20 3.12 4.84
N PRO A 186 6.45 4.36 4.39
CA PRO A 186 5.72 5.56 4.85
C PRO A 186 4.21 5.56 4.59
N SER A 187 3.72 4.81 3.60
CA SER A 187 2.29 4.69 3.24
C SER A 187 1.60 3.46 3.83
N LYS A 188 2.31 2.66 4.62
CA LYS A 188 1.83 1.37 5.13
C LYS A 188 1.02 1.53 6.42
N PRO A 189 0.24 0.52 6.83
CA PRO A 189 -0.56 0.59 8.07
C PRO A 189 0.27 0.92 9.30
N LEU A 190 1.46 0.34 9.43
CA LEU A 190 2.49 0.73 10.39
C LEU A 190 3.56 1.53 9.65
N ALA A 191 3.27 2.81 9.40
CA ALA A 191 4.17 3.66 8.64
C ALA A 191 5.46 3.99 9.39
N SER A 192 6.60 3.79 8.75
CA SER A 192 7.92 4.08 9.28
C SER A 192 8.87 4.57 8.17
N ILE A 193 10.16 4.58 8.47
CA ILE A 193 11.23 4.98 7.55
C ILE A 193 11.64 3.85 6.57
N GLY A 194 10.79 2.87 6.36
CA GLY A 194 11.05 1.67 5.58
C GLY A 194 11.21 0.44 6.48
N GLY A 195 11.58 -0.68 5.89
CA GLY A 195 11.69 -1.98 6.54
C GLY A 195 10.57 -2.94 6.10
N GLY A 196 10.73 -4.21 6.42
CA GLY A 196 9.78 -5.27 6.16
C GLY A 196 10.02 -6.48 7.05
N ALA A 197 9.19 -7.49 6.90
CA ALA A 197 9.38 -8.79 7.54
C ALA A 197 8.86 -9.92 6.66
N LEU A 198 9.58 -11.03 6.68
CA LEU A 198 9.13 -12.32 6.20
C LEU A 198 8.64 -13.13 7.39
N ILE A 199 7.48 -13.73 7.24
CA ILE A 199 6.83 -14.62 8.21
C ILE A 199 6.77 -16.02 7.60
N ALA A 200 7.21 -17.02 8.34
CA ALA A 200 7.06 -18.42 7.97
C ALA A 200 7.12 -19.30 9.24
N THR A 201 7.04 -20.61 9.10
CA THR A 201 7.22 -21.51 10.26
C THR A 201 8.61 -21.35 10.85
N LYS A 202 8.73 -21.49 12.18
CA LYS A 202 10.02 -21.34 12.87
C LYS A 202 11.03 -22.38 12.40
N ASP A 203 10.59 -23.63 12.25
CA ASP A 203 11.44 -24.75 11.83
C ASP A 203 12.02 -24.52 10.44
N PHE A 204 11.20 -23.99 9.51
CA PHE A 204 11.67 -23.63 8.18
C PHE A 204 12.75 -22.52 8.24
N LEU A 205 12.47 -21.42 8.95
CA LEU A 205 13.38 -20.28 9.02
C LEU A 205 14.70 -20.60 9.74
N CYS A 206 14.70 -21.54 10.69
CA CYS A 206 15.94 -21.98 11.35
C CYS A 206 16.91 -22.71 10.41
N GLN A 207 16.40 -23.26 9.31
CA GLN A 207 17.19 -23.97 8.31
C GLN A 207 17.74 -23.05 7.19
N GLN A 208 17.31 -21.80 7.18
CA GLN A 208 17.72 -20.88 6.13
C GLN A 208 18.88 -19.99 6.57
N ASP A 209 19.75 -19.67 5.60
CA ASP A 209 20.81 -18.69 5.80
C ASP A 209 20.21 -17.30 6.03
N ARG A 210 20.79 -16.58 6.99
CA ARG A 210 20.35 -15.21 7.26
C ARG A 210 20.96 -14.22 6.27
N PRO A 211 20.17 -13.35 5.64
CA PRO A 211 20.70 -12.30 4.78
C PRO A 211 21.72 -11.41 5.51
N PRO A 212 22.68 -10.80 4.79
CA PRO A 212 23.58 -9.80 5.37
C PRO A 212 22.78 -8.61 5.93
N MET A 213 23.34 -7.94 6.95
CA MET A 213 22.69 -6.81 7.58
C MET A 213 22.84 -5.53 6.74
N GLU A 214 21.79 -4.71 6.65
CA GLU A 214 21.88 -3.39 6.04
C GLU A 214 22.84 -2.48 6.83
N GLN A 215 23.41 -1.49 6.14
CA GLN A 215 24.36 -0.58 6.77
C GLN A 215 23.61 0.57 7.48
N ARG A 216 24.07 0.94 8.68
CA ARG A 216 23.52 2.04 9.47
C ARG A 216 23.44 3.35 8.69
N ARG A 217 24.41 3.63 7.80
CA ARG A 217 24.40 4.82 6.94
C ARG A 217 23.15 4.91 6.06
N GLN A 218 22.62 3.76 5.59
CA GLN A 218 21.39 3.70 4.81
C GLN A 218 20.18 4.08 5.68
N VAL A 219 20.10 3.54 6.89
CA VAL A 219 19.02 3.90 7.84
C VAL A 219 19.01 5.40 8.14
N ILE A 220 20.18 6.02 8.30
CA ILE A 220 20.33 7.47 8.51
C ILE A 220 19.88 8.24 7.27
N ALA A 221 20.21 7.78 6.06
CA ALA A 221 19.80 8.41 4.80
C ALA A 221 18.26 8.37 4.65
N ASP A 222 17.64 7.21 4.90
CA ASP A 222 16.20 7.02 4.85
C ASP A 222 15.48 7.91 5.86
N TYR A 223 16.01 8.01 7.09
CA TYR A 223 15.46 8.91 8.11
C TYR A 223 15.52 10.39 7.67
N LYS A 224 16.66 10.82 7.12
CA LYS A 224 16.81 12.20 6.60
C LYS A 224 15.80 12.48 5.47
N HIS A 225 15.67 11.53 4.54
CA HIS A 225 14.71 11.62 3.44
C HIS A 225 13.27 11.70 3.97
N TYR A 226 12.89 10.83 4.90
CA TYR A 226 11.60 10.85 5.56
C TYR A 226 11.31 12.22 6.23
N MET A 227 12.28 12.74 7.00
CA MET A 227 12.14 14.02 7.67
C MET A 227 12.00 15.21 6.69
N LYS A 228 12.72 15.17 5.57
CA LYS A 228 12.57 16.15 4.49
C LYS A 228 11.15 16.14 3.93
N ASN A 229 10.60 14.96 3.62
CA ASN A 229 9.25 14.82 3.11
C ASN A 229 8.19 15.30 4.11
N GLN A 230 8.35 14.98 5.41
CA GLN A 230 7.46 15.46 6.47
C GLN A 230 7.45 17.00 6.60
N ARG A 231 8.64 17.63 6.49
CA ARG A 231 8.76 19.10 6.50
C ARG A 231 8.06 19.72 5.30
N MET A 232 8.21 19.12 4.12
CA MET A 232 7.54 19.59 2.90
C MET A 232 6.02 19.51 3.04
N GLN A 233 5.46 18.39 3.53
CA GLN A 233 4.03 18.26 3.77
C GLN A 233 3.52 19.27 4.80
N ALA A 234 4.28 19.53 5.88
CA ALA A 234 3.92 20.53 6.88
C ALA A 234 3.90 21.96 6.32
N LEU A 235 4.80 22.29 5.37
CA LEU A 235 4.82 23.58 4.69
C LEU A 235 3.60 23.75 3.76
N MET A 236 3.16 22.69 3.11
CA MET A 236 1.97 22.71 2.23
C MET A 236 0.64 22.92 2.98
N LYS A 237 0.59 22.60 4.28
CA LYS A 237 -0.59 22.79 5.13
C LYS A 237 -0.79 24.21 5.67
N ARG A 238 0.13 25.14 5.42
CA ARG A 238 0.03 26.52 5.95
C ARG A 238 -0.85 27.39 5.05
N LYS A 239 -1.87 28.03 5.64
CA LYS A 239 -2.86 28.89 4.97
C LYS A 239 -2.28 30.15 4.29
N HIS A 240 -1.10 30.60 4.67
CA HIS A 240 -0.43 31.73 4.04
C HIS A 240 0.93 31.28 3.54
N PRO A 241 1.26 31.46 2.26
CA PRO A 241 2.60 31.27 1.78
C PRO A 241 3.49 32.25 2.52
N GLN A 242 4.14 31.79 3.60
CA GLN A 242 5.23 32.57 4.19
C GLN A 242 6.24 32.85 3.07
N PRO A 243 6.94 33.99 3.08
CA PRO A 243 7.98 34.29 2.09
C PRO A 243 9.04 33.20 1.97
N ILE A 244 9.19 32.35 2.98
CA ILE A 244 10.09 31.18 3.00
C ILE A 244 9.89 30.21 1.82
N PRO A 245 8.69 29.75 1.44
CA PRO A 245 8.53 28.91 0.25
C PRO A 245 8.92 29.60 -1.05
N TYR A 246 8.66 30.90 -1.17
CA TYR A 246 9.04 31.67 -2.34
C TYR A 246 10.56 31.86 -2.42
N VAL A 247 11.22 32.21 -1.33
CA VAL A 247 12.68 32.36 -1.24
C VAL A 247 13.35 31.00 -1.47
N MET A 248 12.84 29.92 -0.88
CA MET A 248 13.37 28.56 -1.11
C MET A 248 13.15 28.07 -2.55
N LYS A 249 12.03 28.43 -3.21
CA LYS A 249 11.81 28.22 -4.66
C LYS A 249 12.84 28.97 -5.50
N LYS A 250 13.11 30.23 -5.15
CA LYS A 250 14.01 31.11 -5.90
C LYS A 250 15.49 30.72 -5.73
N THR A 251 15.85 30.15 -4.59
CA THR A 251 17.22 29.73 -4.27
C THR A 251 17.50 28.26 -4.67
N GLY A 252 16.56 27.56 -5.25
CA GLY A 252 16.72 26.14 -5.62
C GLY A 252 16.81 25.16 -4.43
N LEU A 253 16.68 25.67 -3.19
CA LEU A 253 16.70 24.86 -1.97
C LEU A 253 15.44 24.00 -1.79
N VAL A 254 14.35 24.36 -2.48
CA VAL A 254 13.19 23.48 -2.67
C VAL A 254 13.16 23.10 -4.14
N PRO A 255 13.25 21.84 -4.50
CA PRO A 255 12.99 21.41 -5.87
C PRO A 255 11.65 22.02 -6.26
N SER A 256 11.57 22.66 -7.45
CA SER A 256 10.30 23.09 -7.99
C SER A 256 9.38 21.88 -7.90
N MET A 257 8.37 21.94 -7.05
CA MET A 257 7.34 20.93 -7.06
C MET A 257 6.63 21.07 -8.40
N LYS A 258 7.18 20.46 -9.42
CA LYS A 258 6.45 20.10 -10.62
C LYS A 258 5.49 19.01 -10.20
N VAL A 259 4.41 19.45 -9.59
CA VAL A 259 3.24 18.68 -9.38
C VAL A 259 2.73 18.32 -10.76
N SER A 260 2.53 17.04 -10.98
CA SER A 260 2.33 16.38 -12.27
C SER A 260 3.62 16.25 -13.10
N LYS A 261 4.66 15.67 -12.55
CA LYS A 261 5.27 14.63 -13.37
C LYS A 261 4.19 13.55 -13.45
N LEU A 262 3.76 13.19 -14.68
CA LEU A 262 3.45 11.79 -14.97
C LEU A 262 4.25 10.96 -13.98
N GLU A 263 3.63 10.01 -13.26
CA GLU A 263 4.43 8.98 -12.65
C GLU A 263 5.38 8.55 -13.73
N VAL A 264 6.67 8.76 -13.51
CA VAL A 264 7.66 8.36 -14.50
C VAL A 264 7.58 6.87 -14.47
N LEU A 265 6.86 6.32 -15.46
CA LEU A 265 6.69 4.88 -15.56
C LEU A 265 8.08 4.24 -15.51
N PRO A 266 8.24 3.16 -14.76
CA PRO A 266 9.54 2.51 -14.64
C PRO A 266 10.09 2.20 -16.04
N GLN A 267 11.35 2.50 -16.26
CA GLN A 267 12.05 2.25 -17.54
C GLN A 267 12.75 0.89 -17.52
N SER A 268 12.93 0.32 -16.35
CA SER A 268 13.50 -1.02 -16.13
C SER A 268 12.98 -1.57 -14.81
N PRO A 269 12.90 -2.91 -14.65
CA PRO A 269 12.59 -3.52 -13.37
C PRO A 269 13.60 -3.11 -12.29
N SER A 270 13.11 -2.87 -11.09
CA SER A 270 13.94 -2.53 -9.94
C SER A 270 14.56 -3.80 -9.35
N VAL A 271 15.83 -3.76 -9.02
CA VAL A 271 16.53 -4.84 -8.30
C VAL A 271 16.60 -4.49 -6.82
N VAL A 272 16.15 -5.39 -5.98
CA VAL A 272 16.12 -5.22 -4.53
C VAL A 272 17.27 -5.97 -3.88
N SER A 273 18.06 -5.27 -3.06
CA SER A 273 19.04 -5.93 -2.19
C SER A 273 18.35 -6.64 -1.04
N VAL A 274 18.54 -7.94 -0.93
CA VAL A 274 17.98 -8.74 0.17
C VAL A 274 18.88 -8.59 1.38
N LEU A 275 18.49 -7.71 2.29
CA LEU A 275 19.25 -7.39 3.49
C LEU A 275 18.39 -7.56 4.74
N ARG A 276 19.02 -7.96 5.85
CA ARG A 276 18.41 -7.98 7.17
C ARG A 276 18.32 -6.56 7.74
N MET A 277 17.25 -6.26 8.46
CA MET A 277 17.01 -4.95 9.08
C MET A 277 18.07 -4.61 10.13
N HIS A 278 18.50 -3.35 10.15
CA HIS A 278 19.42 -2.84 11.17
C HIS A 278 18.67 -2.55 12.49
N PRO A 279 19.25 -2.85 13.67
CA PRO A 279 18.61 -2.65 14.97
C PRO A 279 18.05 -1.23 15.22
N SER A 280 18.69 -0.20 14.66
CA SER A 280 18.17 1.18 14.76
C SER A 280 16.82 1.35 14.07
N ARG A 281 16.58 0.68 12.93
CA ARG A 281 15.30 0.71 12.22
C ARG A 281 14.25 -0.09 12.99
N GLU A 282 14.64 -1.26 13.50
CA GLU A 282 13.77 -2.10 14.34
C GLU A 282 13.21 -1.32 15.54
N ALA A 283 14.07 -0.61 16.27
CA ALA A 283 13.67 0.17 17.44
C ALA A 283 12.66 1.29 17.10
N ILE A 284 12.79 1.92 15.93
CA ILE A 284 11.84 2.94 15.44
C ILE A 284 10.47 2.30 15.17
N ILE A 285 10.45 1.16 14.48
CA ILE A 285 9.22 0.44 14.15
C ILE A 285 8.56 -0.11 15.41
N GLU A 286 9.34 -0.67 16.32
CA GLU A 286 8.83 -1.18 17.61
C GLU A 286 8.14 -0.11 18.42
N TYR A 287 8.71 1.09 18.49
CA TYR A 287 8.09 2.22 19.16
C TYR A 287 6.73 2.58 18.54
N GLN A 288 6.64 2.59 17.21
CA GLN A 288 5.39 2.88 16.51
C GLN A 288 4.36 1.77 16.74
N LEU A 289 4.78 0.51 16.72
CA LEU A 289 3.92 -0.64 17.01
C LEU A 289 3.28 -0.54 18.40
N SER A 290 3.99 0.03 19.40
CA SER A 290 3.46 0.23 20.75
C SER A 290 2.33 1.27 20.84
N LYS A 291 2.11 2.08 19.78
CA LYS A 291 1.07 3.13 19.72
C LYS A 291 -0.05 2.81 18.73
N ILE A 292 0.06 1.69 18.00
CA ILE A 292 -0.78 1.42 16.86
C ILE A 292 -2.26 1.20 17.20
N ASP A 293 -2.57 0.61 18.36
CA ASP A 293 -3.95 0.25 18.73
C ASP A 293 -4.86 1.49 18.83
N GLN A 294 -4.33 2.62 19.29
CA GLN A 294 -5.08 3.88 19.32
C GLN A 294 -5.36 4.40 17.91
N LEU A 295 -4.39 4.27 17.02
CA LEU A 295 -4.56 4.69 15.61
C LEU A 295 -5.56 3.80 14.87
N ILE A 296 -5.52 2.49 15.10
CA ILE A 296 -6.48 1.53 14.52
C ILE A 296 -7.90 1.86 14.99
N LYS A 297 -8.11 2.05 16.31
CA LYS A 297 -9.43 2.40 16.87
C LYS A 297 -9.97 3.70 16.29
N ALA A 298 -9.15 4.74 16.19
CA ALA A 298 -9.57 6.02 15.61
C ALA A 298 -9.86 5.90 14.11
N SER A 299 -9.05 5.13 13.36
CA SER A 299 -9.30 4.84 11.94
C SER A 299 -10.61 4.08 11.73
N ALA A 300 -10.92 3.09 12.59
CA ALA A 300 -12.16 2.32 12.51
C ALA A 300 -13.40 3.21 12.70
N LYS A 301 -13.37 4.15 13.65
CA LYS A 301 -14.45 5.14 13.84
C LYS A 301 -14.64 6.04 12.61
N ASN A 302 -13.54 6.52 12.04
CA ASN A 302 -13.59 7.33 10.84
C ASN A 302 -14.18 6.55 9.64
N ILE A 303 -13.82 5.27 9.49
CA ILE A 303 -14.40 4.40 8.46
C ILE A 303 -15.90 4.23 8.67
N GLU A 304 -16.33 3.98 9.92
CA GLU A 304 -17.74 3.82 10.24
C GLU A 304 -18.54 5.10 9.93
N THR A 305 -18.03 6.27 10.31
CA THR A 305 -18.63 7.57 9.96
C THR A 305 -18.79 7.77 8.45
N ALA A 306 -17.79 7.36 7.67
CA ALA A 306 -17.89 7.42 6.21
C ALA A 306 -18.89 6.41 5.67
N ARG A 307 -18.89 5.16 6.20
CA ARG A 307 -19.83 4.10 5.81
C ARG A 307 -21.28 4.55 5.99
N GLU A 308 -21.66 5.02 7.18
CA GLU A 308 -23.00 5.52 7.47
C GLU A 308 -23.44 6.59 6.47
N ARG A 309 -22.51 7.46 6.09
CA ARG A 309 -22.84 8.58 5.19
C ARG A 309 -23.02 8.13 3.74
N PHE A 310 -22.20 7.20 3.25
CA PHE A 310 -22.34 6.66 1.90
C PHE A 310 -23.54 5.73 1.77
N GLU A 311 -23.87 4.91 2.77
CA GLU A 311 -25.04 4.02 2.75
C GLU A 311 -26.37 4.79 2.63
N GLN A 312 -26.46 5.98 3.24
CA GLN A 312 -27.67 6.83 3.16
C GLN A 312 -27.95 7.34 1.74
N GLU A 313 -26.95 7.45 0.88
CA GLU A 313 -27.03 8.12 -0.42
C GLU A 313 -26.60 7.22 -1.61
N GLU A 314 -26.18 5.97 -1.35
CA GLU A 314 -25.60 5.07 -2.36
C GLU A 314 -26.50 4.87 -3.57
N THR A 315 -27.79 4.70 -3.34
CA THR A 315 -28.78 4.46 -4.41
C THR A 315 -29.09 5.70 -5.23
N THR A 316 -28.80 6.89 -4.71
CA THR A 316 -29.20 8.17 -5.32
C THR A 316 -28.18 8.65 -6.36
N TYR A 317 -26.89 8.42 -6.11
CA TYR A 317 -25.84 9.04 -6.92
C TYR A 317 -24.86 8.05 -7.58
N GLY A 318 -25.05 6.75 -7.41
CA GLY A 318 -24.24 5.70 -8.04
C GLY A 318 -22.79 5.61 -7.54
N VAL A 319 -22.39 6.41 -6.55
CA VAL A 319 -21.09 6.32 -5.91
C VAL A 319 -21.19 5.35 -4.74
N GLN A 320 -20.38 4.29 -4.77
CA GLN A 320 -20.43 3.22 -3.79
C GLN A 320 -19.13 3.14 -2.99
N MET A 321 -19.25 2.97 -1.68
CA MET A 321 -18.10 2.61 -0.85
C MET A 321 -17.91 1.09 -0.89
N ILE A 322 -16.69 0.61 -1.15
CA ILE A 322 -16.40 -0.81 -0.97
C ILE A 322 -16.46 -1.10 0.54
N GLN A 323 -17.52 -1.80 0.95
CA GLN A 323 -17.80 -2.05 2.37
C GLN A 323 -16.71 -2.90 3.02
N PRO A 324 -16.22 -2.54 4.24
CA PRO A 324 -15.28 -3.37 4.97
C PRO A 324 -15.96 -4.66 5.44
N LYS A 325 -15.25 -5.78 5.32
CA LYS A 325 -15.66 -7.06 5.93
C LYS A 325 -15.24 -7.11 7.40
N GLU A 326 -15.84 -8.00 8.16
CA GLU A 326 -15.45 -8.23 9.55
C GLU A 326 -13.96 -8.57 9.68
N GLY A 327 -13.29 -7.91 10.61
CA GLY A 327 -11.86 -8.08 10.87
C GLY A 327 -10.94 -7.30 9.95
N GLU A 328 -11.43 -6.61 8.92
CA GLU A 328 -10.59 -5.78 8.05
C GLU A 328 -10.15 -4.49 8.74
N CYS A 329 -8.86 -4.20 8.61
CA CYS A 329 -8.25 -2.93 9.00
C CYS A 329 -7.77 -2.21 7.74
N LEU A 330 -8.63 -1.34 7.20
CA LEU A 330 -8.37 -0.71 5.90
C LEU A 330 -7.13 0.19 5.92
N ASN A 331 -6.33 0.08 4.88
CA ASN A 331 -5.23 1.01 4.61
C ASN A 331 -5.71 2.23 3.81
N TYR A 332 -6.79 2.07 3.03
CA TYR A 332 -7.45 3.12 2.25
C TYR A 332 -8.96 3.01 2.38
N LEU A 333 -9.62 4.14 2.49
CA LEU A 333 -11.08 4.26 2.35
C LEU A 333 -11.38 4.40 0.86
N THR A 334 -12.01 3.40 0.26
CA THR A 334 -12.16 3.30 -1.19
C THR A 334 -13.61 3.42 -1.60
N ILE A 335 -13.86 4.31 -2.56
CA ILE A 335 -15.14 4.47 -3.24
C ILE A 335 -15.01 4.14 -4.71
N VAL A 336 -16.12 3.72 -5.33
CA VAL A 336 -16.21 3.34 -6.74
C VAL A 336 -17.23 4.24 -7.42
N PHE A 337 -16.88 4.77 -8.57
CA PHE A 337 -17.73 5.56 -9.43
C PHE A 337 -18.34 4.69 -10.54
N PRO A 338 -19.49 5.08 -11.13
CA PRO A 338 -20.06 4.42 -12.30
C PRO A 338 -19.10 4.45 -13.50
N GLN A 339 -18.44 5.61 -13.74
CA GLN A 339 -17.57 5.86 -14.88
C GLN A 339 -16.21 6.43 -14.48
N GLU A 340 -15.19 6.23 -15.34
CA GLU A 340 -13.84 6.76 -15.14
C GLU A 340 -13.81 8.29 -15.13
N GLU A 341 -14.59 8.91 -16.00
CA GLU A 341 -14.65 10.36 -16.15
C GLU A 341 -15.17 11.03 -14.88
N GLU A 342 -16.18 10.43 -14.26
CA GLU A 342 -16.75 10.92 -12.99
C GLU A 342 -15.75 10.81 -11.85
N ARG A 343 -15.05 9.67 -11.73
CA ARG A 343 -13.98 9.47 -10.77
C ARG A 343 -12.89 10.54 -10.92
N TYR A 344 -12.46 10.81 -12.17
CA TYR A 344 -11.43 11.81 -12.44
C TYR A 344 -11.91 13.21 -12.09
N ALA A 345 -13.10 13.61 -12.57
CA ALA A 345 -13.67 14.92 -12.31
C ALA A 345 -13.90 15.16 -10.80
N CYS A 346 -14.39 14.14 -10.06
CA CYS A 346 -14.50 14.20 -8.61
C CYS A 346 -13.13 14.42 -7.95
N SER A 347 -12.11 13.71 -8.39
CA SER A 347 -10.76 13.86 -7.83
C SER A 347 -10.19 15.28 -8.03
N VAL A 348 -10.49 15.93 -9.16
CA VAL A 348 -10.14 17.34 -9.42
C VAL A 348 -10.92 18.27 -8.48
N TYR A 349 -12.24 18.08 -8.38
CA TYR A 349 -13.09 18.84 -7.49
C TYR A 349 -12.64 18.76 -6.01
N LEU A 350 -12.30 17.56 -5.55
CA LEU A 350 -11.80 17.35 -4.19
C LEU A 350 -10.44 18.05 -3.97
N ALA A 351 -9.56 18.02 -4.98
CA ALA A 351 -8.28 18.72 -4.92
C ALA A 351 -8.46 20.23 -4.75
N GLU A 352 -9.45 20.84 -5.43
CA GLU A 352 -9.79 22.27 -5.26
C GLU A 352 -10.30 22.60 -3.85
N LYS A 353 -10.90 21.62 -3.16
CA LYS A 353 -11.33 21.75 -1.76
C LYS A 353 -10.23 21.44 -0.74
N GLY A 354 -9.01 21.15 -1.21
CA GLY A 354 -7.89 20.80 -0.34
C GLY A 354 -7.89 19.34 0.14
N ILE A 355 -8.70 18.47 -0.47
CA ILE A 355 -8.79 17.05 -0.15
C ILE A 355 -7.87 16.30 -1.11
N GLN A 356 -6.82 15.68 -0.57
CA GLN A 356 -5.90 14.86 -1.35
C GLN A 356 -6.47 13.45 -1.51
N THR A 357 -6.58 12.98 -2.73
CA THR A 357 -7.04 11.63 -3.07
C THR A 357 -5.95 10.84 -3.80
N CYS A 358 -6.13 9.54 -3.96
CA CYS A 358 -5.29 8.71 -4.83
C CYS A 358 -6.11 7.55 -5.42
N TRP A 359 -5.58 6.95 -6.50
CA TRP A 359 -6.08 5.70 -7.08
C TRP A 359 -4.88 4.82 -7.45
N ASN A 360 -4.28 4.20 -6.47
CA ASN A 360 -3.26 3.19 -6.71
C ASN A 360 -3.96 1.85 -7.02
N TYR A 361 -3.63 1.15 -8.05
CA TYR A 361 -2.44 1.31 -8.87
C TYR A 361 -2.83 1.46 -10.36
N LEU A 362 -1.89 1.93 -11.20
CA LEU A 362 -1.96 1.62 -12.61
C LEU A 362 -1.67 0.11 -12.75
N PRO A 363 -2.55 -0.68 -13.42
CA PRO A 363 -2.29 -2.08 -13.65
C PRO A 363 -0.92 -2.34 -14.28
N LEU A 364 -0.22 -3.34 -13.80
CA LEU A 364 1.16 -3.65 -14.20
C LEU A 364 1.27 -3.98 -15.70
N ASP A 365 0.26 -4.64 -16.26
CA ASP A 365 0.15 -4.99 -17.68
C ASP A 365 -0.04 -3.78 -18.60
N LEU A 366 -0.39 -2.61 -18.05
CA LEU A 366 -0.42 -1.34 -18.80
C LEU A 366 0.91 -0.57 -18.75
N ILE A 367 1.83 -0.97 -17.91
CA ILE A 367 3.16 -0.37 -17.81
C ILE A 367 4.04 -0.95 -18.94
N PRO A 368 4.64 -0.13 -19.82
CA PRO A 368 5.32 -0.60 -21.03
C PRO A 368 6.33 -1.73 -20.83
N ILE A 369 7.13 -1.69 -19.74
CA ILE A 369 8.15 -2.71 -19.46
C ILE A 369 7.58 -4.08 -19.04
N TYR A 370 6.29 -4.14 -18.67
CA TYR A 370 5.62 -5.38 -18.24
C TYR A 370 4.56 -5.85 -19.23
N GLN A 371 4.31 -5.12 -20.34
CA GLN A 371 3.28 -5.46 -21.33
C GLN A 371 3.48 -6.83 -21.99
N THR A 372 4.70 -7.34 -22.03
CA THR A 372 4.99 -8.69 -22.54
C THR A 372 4.33 -9.80 -21.71
N TYR A 373 3.87 -9.50 -20.49
CA TYR A 373 3.14 -10.42 -19.60
C TYR A 373 1.64 -10.14 -19.58
N ALA A 374 1.17 -9.15 -20.39
CA ALA A 374 -0.25 -8.80 -20.42
C ALA A 374 -1.10 -9.98 -20.86
N THR A 375 -2.23 -10.15 -20.20
CA THR A 375 -3.30 -11.07 -20.58
C THR A 375 -4.44 -10.29 -21.23
N GLN A 376 -5.56 -10.95 -21.58
CA GLN A 376 -6.73 -10.27 -22.13
C GLN A 376 -7.17 -9.10 -21.24
N ALA A 377 -7.42 -7.94 -21.87
CA ALA A 377 -7.88 -6.76 -21.14
C ALA A 377 -9.24 -7.02 -20.48
N ASP A 378 -9.39 -6.53 -19.26
CA ASP A 378 -10.68 -6.47 -18.58
C ASP A 378 -11.59 -5.46 -19.30
N GLU A 379 -12.81 -5.86 -19.67
CA GLU A 379 -13.77 -5.00 -20.39
C GLU A 379 -14.28 -3.84 -19.53
N ASN A 380 -14.34 -4.02 -18.19
CA ASN A 380 -14.80 -2.99 -17.26
C ASN A 380 -13.88 -2.90 -16.03
N PRO A 381 -12.67 -2.40 -16.22
CA PRO A 381 -11.65 -2.49 -15.17
C PRO A 381 -12.00 -1.61 -13.97
N LEU A 382 -12.12 -2.24 -12.82
CA LEU A 382 -12.44 -1.58 -11.55
C LEU A 382 -11.45 -0.45 -11.21
N TRP A 383 -10.16 -0.62 -11.58
CA TRP A 383 -9.12 0.36 -11.30
C TRP A 383 -9.39 1.75 -11.90
N LYS A 384 -10.12 1.85 -13.00
CA LYS A 384 -10.50 3.13 -13.61
C LYS A 384 -11.51 3.90 -12.77
N ARG A 385 -12.28 3.21 -11.95
CA ARG A 385 -13.43 3.74 -11.22
C ARG A 385 -13.17 3.93 -9.73
N VAL A 386 -12.12 3.33 -9.17
CA VAL A 386 -11.79 3.45 -7.75
C VAL A 386 -11.13 4.78 -7.41
N LEU A 387 -11.48 5.32 -6.25
CA LEU A 387 -10.84 6.50 -5.65
C LEU A 387 -10.66 6.28 -4.15
N SER A 388 -9.47 6.53 -3.65
CA SER A 388 -9.16 6.44 -2.23
C SER A 388 -9.22 7.81 -1.56
N LEU A 389 -9.94 7.88 -0.45
CA LEU A 389 -10.16 9.08 0.36
C LEU A 389 -9.29 9.08 1.62
N PRO A 390 -8.90 10.25 2.13
CA PRO A 390 -8.22 10.36 3.41
C PRO A 390 -9.19 10.09 4.56
N PHE A 391 -8.76 9.29 5.55
CA PHE A 391 -9.55 8.98 6.75
C PHE A 391 -8.69 8.73 7.99
N LYS A 392 -7.38 8.52 7.80
CA LYS A 392 -6.49 8.14 8.91
C LYS A 392 -6.23 9.32 9.86
N PRO A 393 -6.05 9.05 11.16
CA PRO A 393 -5.61 10.07 12.11
C PRO A 393 -4.37 10.85 11.60
N PRO A 394 -4.28 12.17 11.84
CA PRO A 394 -5.06 12.91 12.85
C PRO A 394 -6.44 13.42 12.39
N LEU A 395 -7.00 12.91 11.26
CA LEU A 395 -8.36 13.26 10.87
C LEU A 395 -9.35 12.79 11.92
N THR A 396 -10.33 13.65 12.24
CA THR A 396 -11.44 13.35 13.16
C THR A 396 -12.62 12.74 12.41
N GLU A 397 -13.57 12.16 13.14
CA GLU A 397 -14.85 11.68 12.60
C GLU A 397 -15.58 12.79 11.84
N GLU A 398 -15.64 14.02 12.40
CA GLU A 398 -16.28 15.16 11.76
C GLU A 398 -15.59 15.58 10.43
N GLN A 399 -14.27 15.56 10.40
CA GLN A 399 -13.53 15.84 9.18
C GLN A 399 -13.73 14.75 8.12
N THR A 400 -13.84 13.49 8.54
CA THR A 400 -14.14 12.36 7.66
C THR A 400 -15.56 12.47 7.10
N ARG A 401 -16.54 12.84 7.93
CA ARG A 401 -17.92 13.14 7.50
C ARG A 401 -17.93 14.24 6.44
N GLN A 402 -17.24 15.35 6.70
CA GLN A 402 -17.12 16.47 5.75
C GLN A 402 -16.52 16.03 4.40
N ILE A 403 -15.53 15.13 4.40
CA ILE A 403 -14.95 14.57 3.17
C ILE A 403 -16.00 13.75 2.41
N ALA A 404 -16.71 12.84 3.10
CA ALA A 404 -17.77 12.02 2.49
C ALA A 404 -18.88 12.91 1.89
N GLU A 405 -19.38 13.90 2.64
CA GLU A 405 -20.38 14.86 2.17
C GLU A 405 -19.91 15.67 0.96
N THR A 406 -18.62 16.01 0.89
CA THR A 406 -18.06 16.73 -0.26
C THR A 406 -18.11 15.87 -1.52
N VAL A 407 -17.85 14.56 -1.40
CA VAL A 407 -18.00 13.61 -2.51
C VAL A 407 -19.46 13.50 -2.94
N LEU A 408 -20.39 13.33 -2.00
CA LEU A 408 -21.81 13.16 -2.29
C LEU A 408 -22.43 14.42 -2.92
N LYS A 409 -22.06 15.62 -2.47
CA LYS A 409 -22.46 16.88 -3.11
C LYS A 409 -21.96 16.99 -4.55
N TYR A 410 -20.73 16.52 -4.83
CA TYR A 410 -20.25 16.46 -6.21
C TYR A 410 -21.14 15.53 -7.05
N ALA A 411 -21.41 14.32 -6.56
CA ALA A 411 -22.22 13.32 -7.27
C ALA A 411 -23.67 13.82 -7.49
N GLU A 412 -24.26 14.50 -6.51
CA GLU A 412 -25.58 15.14 -6.63
C GLU A 412 -25.64 16.17 -7.77
N HIS A 413 -24.60 17.03 -7.87
CA HIS A 413 -24.56 18.04 -8.92
C HIS A 413 -24.42 17.45 -10.32
N GLN A 414 -23.71 16.32 -10.49
CA GLN A 414 -23.59 15.66 -11.79
C GLN A 414 -24.89 15.02 -12.25
N ASN A 415 -25.71 14.50 -11.33
CA ASN A 415 -27.00 13.87 -11.66
C ASN A 415 -28.14 14.87 -11.97
N LYS A 416 -27.95 16.16 -11.67
CA LYS A 416 -28.93 17.24 -11.95
C LYS A 416 -28.68 17.97 -13.26
N ASN A 417 -27.53 17.74 -13.90
CA ASN A 417 -27.12 18.32 -15.18
C ASN A 417 -27.08 17.27 -16.30
#